data_34271fc265ea6ddff866b464490beb82
#
_entry.id   34271fc265ea6ddff866b464490beb82
#
_cell.length_a   1.000
_cell.length_b   1.000
_cell.length_c   1.000
_cell.angle_alpha   90.00
_cell.angle_beta   90.00
_cell.angle_gamma   90.00
#
_symmetry.space_group_name_H-M   'P 1'
#
loop_
_entity.id
_entity.type
_entity.pdbx_description
1 polymer ?
#
loop_
_entity_poly.entity_id
_entity_poly.type
_entity_poly.pdbx_seq_one_letter_code
_entity_poly.pdbx_strand_id
1 'polypeptide(L)'
;MRIWLVLFSLLLTSCSTQSDKSATPVDSLAPCSSIKTTTSVNDGMLLECLDSADEMSIKSIAGPAVISVWASWCTNCAAQRKNFIKLHEEAGDLLQVVGVDVEERSKSIGYNHALENGLAFPQLYDPDGRSTNYFGPGVPITQFVNKEGVLTFQKVGPIFTYEEMQELVKEYLEIDIG
;
A
#
# COMPACT_ATOMS: atom_id res chain seq x y z
N MET A 1 -20.42 61.12 -38.52
CA MET A 1 -19.16 60.46 -38.13
C MET A 1 -19.47 59.57 -36.92
N ARG A 2 -19.74 58.29 -37.18
CA ARG A 2 -20.18 57.31 -36.14
C ARG A 2 -18.98 56.44 -35.80
N ILE A 3 -18.50 56.55 -34.57
CA ILE A 3 -17.42 55.75 -34.01
C ILE A 3 -18.01 54.43 -33.46
N TRP A 4 -17.61 53.32 -34.05
CA TRP A 4 -17.97 51.98 -33.59
C TRP A 4 -16.87 51.51 -32.61
N LEU A 5 -17.24 51.38 -31.32
CA LEU A 5 -16.42 50.73 -30.30
C LEU A 5 -16.64 49.23 -30.38
N VAL A 6 -15.63 48.50 -30.83
CA VAL A 6 -15.58 47.04 -30.78
C VAL A 6 -15.03 46.65 -29.42
N LEU A 7 -15.93 46.11 -28.56
CA LEU A 7 -15.50 45.43 -27.32
C LEU A 7 -14.90 44.08 -27.66
N PHE A 8 -13.59 43.93 -27.43
CA PHE A 8 -12.88 42.68 -27.55
C PHE A 8 -12.96 41.94 -26.19
N SER A 9 -13.89 40.96 -26.07
CA SER A 9 -14.00 40.09 -24.91
C SER A 9 -12.89 39.04 -24.90
N LEU A 10 -11.89 39.22 -24.03
CA LEU A 10 -10.90 38.18 -23.76
C LEU A 10 -11.56 37.07 -22.96
N LEU A 11 -11.77 35.92 -23.60
CA LEU A 11 -12.07 34.65 -22.93
C LEU A 11 -10.77 34.08 -22.33
N LEU A 12 -10.62 34.22 -21.01
CA LEU A 12 -9.59 33.53 -20.25
C LEU A 12 -10.00 32.05 -20.09
N THR A 13 -9.47 31.20 -20.95
CA THR A 13 -9.53 29.77 -20.75
C THR A 13 -8.61 29.41 -19.58
N SER A 14 -9.20 29.18 -18.42
CA SER A 14 -8.54 28.61 -17.26
C SER A 14 -8.23 27.13 -17.56
N CYS A 15 -6.98 26.82 -17.90
CA CYS A 15 -6.47 25.45 -17.84
C CYS A 15 -6.41 25.04 -16.37
N SER A 16 -7.39 24.28 -15.91
CA SER A 16 -7.24 23.54 -14.64
C SER A 16 -6.24 22.41 -14.88
N THR A 17 -4.99 22.62 -14.50
CA THR A 17 -4.02 21.55 -14.29
C THR A 17 -4.57 20.69 -13.17
N GLN A 18 -5.07 19.48 -13.52
CA GLN A 18 -5.28 18.41 -12.55
C GLN A 18 -3.90 18.08 -11.98
N SER A 19 -3.58 18.64 -10.82
CA SER A 19 -2.50 18.13 -9.97
C SER A 19 -2.87 16.70 -9.60
N ASP A 20 -2.08 15.75 -10.09
CA ASP A 20 -2.00 14.43 -9.45
C ASP A 20 -1.78 14.69 -7.95
N LYS A 21 -2.78 14.35 -7.14
CA LYS A 21 -2.64 14.43 -5.68
C LYS A 21 -1.56 13.43 -5.30
N SER A 22 -0.33 13.91 -5.17
CA SER A 22 0.73 13.22 -4.43
C SER A 22 0.15 12.81 -3.08
N ALA A 23 0.41 11.59 -2.66
CA ALA A 23 -0.04 11.11 -1.35
C ALA A 23 0.39 12.11 -0.27
N THR A 24 -0.51 12.41 0.66
CA THR A 24 -0.21 13.33 1.76
C THR A 24 0.71 12.63 2.75
N PRO A 25 1.85 13.24 3.15
CA PRO A 25 2.71 12.68 4.20
C PRO A 25 1.94 12.45 5.51
N VAL A 26 2.35 11.44 6.26
CA VAL A 26 1.79 11.13 7.59
C VAL A 26 2.85 11.30 8.67
N ASP A 27 2.41 11.61 9.90
CA ASP A 27 3.31 11.87 11.03
C ASP A 27 3.87 10.58 11.64
N SER A 28 3.16 9.46 11.51
CA SER A 28 3.56 8.15 12.03
C SER A 28 2.93 7.00 11.23
N LEU A 29 3.57 5.85 11.26
CA LEU A 29 2.96 4.59 10.82
C LEU A 29 2.05 4.04 11.91
N ALA A 30 1.03 3.28 11.53
CA ALA A 30 0.31 2.45 12.50
C ALA A 30 1.32 1.44 13.10
N PRO A 31 1.27 1.22 14.43
CA PRO A 31 2.25 0.36 15.07
C PRO A 31 2.10 -1.08 14.59
N CYS A 32 3.24 -1.75 14.40
CA CYS A 32 3.29 -3.15 14.01
C CYS A 32 2.48 -4.07 14.96
N SER A 33 2.41 -3.69 16.24
CA SER A 33 1.58 -4.37 17.24
C SER A 33 0.07 -4.32 16.95
N SER A 34 -0.38 -3.46 16.03
CA SER A 34 -1.78 -3.42 15.59
C SER A 34 -2.12 -4.49 14.56
N ILE A 35 -1.13 -5.18 13.99
CA ILE A 35 -1.35 -6.29 13.05
C ILE A 35 -2.06 -7.42 13.79
N LYS A 36 -3.25 -7.77 13.32
CA LYS A 36 -4.00 -8.93 13.84
C LYS A 36 -3.27 -10.21 13.44
N THR A 37 -3.03 -11.11 14.40
CA THR A 37 -2.30 -12.35 14.18
C THR A 37 -3.09 -13.58 14.58
N THR A 38 -2.77 -14.72 13.95
CA THR A 38 -3.21 -16.04 14.39
C THR A 38 -2.23 -16.62 15.40
N THR A 39 -2.71 -17.47 16.31
CA THR A 39 -1.92 -17.96 17.45
C THR A 39 -0.93 -19.09 17.13
N SER A 40 -0.71 -19.47 15.88
CA SER A 40 -0.18 -20.81 15.62
C SER A 40 0.99 -20.94 14.66
N VAL A 41 1.76 -19.90 14.35
CA VAL A 41 2.86 -20.12 13.38
C VAL A 41 4.20 -19.63 13.90
N ASN A 42 4.98 -20.57 14.39
CA ASN A 42 6.42 -20.39 14.64
C ASN A 42 7.20 -21.08 13.51
N ASP A 43 7.22 -20.47 12.32
CA ASP A 43 7.79 -21.07 11.12
C ASP A 43 9.15 -20.53 10.71
N GLY A 44 9.74 -19.69 11.57
CA GLY A 44 11.07 -19.13 11.35
C GLY A 44 11.16 -17.97 10.36
N MET A 45 10.05 -17.53 9.74
CA MET A 45 10.03 -16.35 8.85
C MET A 45 9.69 -15.11 9.65
N LEU A 46 10.61 -14.68 10.51
CA LEU A 46 10.47 -13.43 11.28
C LEU A 46 11.00 -12.25 10.48
N LEU A 47 10.22 -11.18 10.46
CA LEU A 47 10.61 -9.87 9.94
C LEU A 47 10.51 -8.84 11.06
N GLU A 48 11.41 -7.85 11.02
CA GLU A 48 11.33 -6.71 11.93
C GLU A 48 10.12 -5.85 11.62
N CYS A 49 9.61 -5.16 12.63
CA CYS A 49 8.68 -4.06 12.44
C CYS A 49 9.43 -2.84 11.91
N LEU A 50 8.87 -2.14 10.93
CA LEU A 50 9.53 -0.95 10.36
C LEU A 50 9.56 0.21 11.38
N ASP A 51 8.56 0.29 12.26
CA ASP A 51 8.39 1.33 13.29
C ASP A 51 9.11 1.03 14.61
N SER A 52 9.50 -0.20 14.87
CA SER A 52 10.12 -0.62 16.15
C SER A 52 11.18 -1.72 15.94
N ALA A 53 11.80 -2.18 17.03
CA ALA A 53 12.73 -3.31 17.00
C ALA A 53 12.04 -4.68 17.23
N ASP A 54 10.71 -4.68 17.30
CA ASP A 54 9.94 -5.91 17.45
C ASP A 54 10.00 -6.74 16.16
N GLU A 55 9.79 -8.03 16.29
CA GLU A 55 9.72 -8.95 15.17
C GLU A 55 8.41 -9.74 15.18
N MET A 56 7.92 -10.09 14.00
CA MET A 56 6.78 -10.99 13.86
C MET A 56 6.90 -11.91 12.64
N SER A 57 6.23 -13.04 12.70
CA SER A 57 6.16 -13.95 11.55
C SER A 57 5.15 -13.42 10.52
N ILE A 58 5.57 -13.32 9.25
CA ILE A 58 4.65 -12.95 8.16
C ILE A 58 3.50 -13.95 7.99
N LYS A 59 3.73 -15.23 8.33
CA LYS A 59 2.70 -16.26 8.27
C LYS A 59 1.71 -16.22 9.42
N SER A 60 2.00 -15.44 10.46
CA SER A 60 1.05 -15.21 11.56
C SER A 60 0.03 -14.14 11.26
N ILE A 61 0.15 -13.38 10.17
CA ILE A 61 -0.81 -12.34 9.81
C ILE A 61 -2.19 -12.97 9.61
N ALA A 62 -3.16 -12.56 10.45
CA ALA A 62 -4.52 -13.05 10.34
C ALA A 62 -5.23 -12.40 9.14
N GLY A 63 -6.09 -13.15 8.49
CA GLY A 63 -7.01 -12.58 7.50
C GLY A 63 -8.34 -12.09 8.13
N PRO A 64 -9.15 -11.35 7.38
CA PRO A 64 -8.87 -10.92 6.02
C PRO A 64 -7.74 -9.89 5.96
N ALA A 65 -6.79 -10.08 5.04
CA ALA A 65 -5.66 -9.18 4.90
C ALA A 65 -5.22 -9.00 3.44
N VAL A 66 -4.74 -7.80 3.12
CA VAL A 66 -4.03 -7.51 1.88
C VAL A 66 -2.59 -7.12 2.25
N ILE A 67 -1.62 -7.91 1.77
CA ILE A 67 -0.21 -7.71 2.07
C ILE A 67 0.48 -7.15 0.83
N SER A 68 1.08 -5.97 0.97
CA SER A 68 1.82 -5.28 -0.11
C SER A 68 3.32 -5.40 0.11
N VAL A 69 4.02 -6.09 -0.79
CA VAL A 69 5.49 -6.16 -0.79
C VAL A 69 6.02 -5.09 -1.71
N TRP A 70 6.86 -4.21 -1.19
CA TRP A 70 7.31 -3.01 -1.88
C TRP A 70 8.74 -2.61 -1.48
N ALA A 71 9.31 -1.64 -2.22
CA ALA A 71 10.56 -1.00 -1.88
C ALA A 71 10.56 0.47 -2.31
N SER A 72 11.34 1.34 -1.66
CA SER A 72 11.40 2.76 -2.00
C SER A 72 11.92 3.02 -3.42
N TRP A 73 12.81 2.19 -3.89
CA TRP A 73 13.43 2.26 -5.23
C TRP A 73 12.55 1.68 -6.35
N CYS A 74 11.39 1.10 -6.02
CA CYS A 74 10.51 0.41 -6.97
C CYS A 74 9.52 1.40 -7.62
N THR A 75 9.73 1.76 -8.88
CA THR A 75 8.85 2.67 -9.63
C THR A 75 7.42 2.14 -9.77
N ASN A 76 7.27 0.84 -10.02
CA ASN A 76 5.95 0.21 -10.15
C ASN A 76 5.19 0.17 -8.82
N CYS A 77 5.92 0.09 -7.68
CA CYS A 77 5.31 0.19 -6.35
C CYS A 77 4.76 1.59 -6.10
N ALA A 78 5.45 2.63 -6.58
CA ALA A 78 4.97 4.01 -6.51
C ALA A 78 3.63 4.20 -7.27
N ALA A 79 3.47 3.54 -8.42
CA ALA A 79 2.26 3.65 -9.24
C ALA A 79 0.99 3.11 -8.54
N GLN A 80 1.13 2.05 -7.74
CA GLN A 80 -0.01 1.43 -7.02
C GLN A 80 -0.28 2.01 -5.63
N ARG A 81 0.65 2.76 -5.05
CA ARG A 81 0.63 3.21 -3.64
C ARG A 81 -0.69 3.83 -3.21
N LYS A 82 -1.23 4.75 -4.01
CA LYS A 82 -2.50 5.42 -3.72
C LYS A 82 -3.67 4.46 -3.53
N ASN A 83 -3.64 3.30 -4.19
CA ASN A 83 -4.70 2.31 -4.10
C ASN A 83 -4.65 1.56 -2.75
N PHE A 84 -3.46 1.33 -2.19
CA PHE A 84 -3.31 0.75 -0.85
C PHE A 84 -3.67 1.73 0.26
N ILE A 85 -3.31 3.01 0.10
CA ILE A 85 -3.71 4.07 1.05
C ILE A 85 -5.24 4.14 1.11
N LYS A 86 -5.87 4.24 -0.06
CA LYS A 86 -7.33 4.29 -0.15
C LYS A 86 -7.99 3.01 0.38
N LEU A 87 -7.43 1.84 0.08
CA LEU A 87 -7.90 0.57 0.64
C LEU A 87 -7.85 0.57 2.17
N HIS A 88 -6.74 1.00 2.75
CA HIS A 88 -6.58 1.09 4.21
C HIS A 88 -7.61 2.02 4.85
N GLU A 89 -7.87 3.18 4.24
CA GLU A 89 -8.84 4.17 4.72
C GLU A 89 -10.29 3.67 4.62
N GLU A 90 -10.66 3.05 3.49
CA GLU A 90 -12.05 2.67 3.23
C GLU A 90 -12.43 1.30 3.83
N ALA A 91 -11.49 0.36 3.88
CA ALA A 91 -11.78 -0.96 4.41
C ALA A 91 -11.94 -0.98 5.95
N GLY A 92 -11.28 -0.05 6.66
CA GLY A 92 -11.38 0.05 8.12
C GLY A 92 -11.15 -1.30 8.80
N ASP A 93 -12.14 -1.77 9.56
CA ASP A 93 -12.07 -3.05 10.30
C ASP A 93 -12.42 -4.29 9.46
N LEU A 94 -12.88 -4.13 8.22
CA LEU A 94 -13.28 -5.24 7.36
C LEU A 94 -12.08 -6.12 6.95
N LEU A 95 -10.93 -5.50 6.70
CA LEU A 95 -9.67 -6.18 6.42
C LEU A 95 -8.50 -5.34 6.92
N GLN A 96 -7.35 -5.97 7.11
CA GLN A 96 -6.12 -5.24 7.40
C GLN A 96 -5.23 -5.13 6.16
N VAL A 97 -4.58 -3.98 6.03
CA VAL A 97 -3.52 -3.75 5.04
C VAL A 97 -2.19 -3.78 5.77
N VAL A 98 -1.24 -4.57 5.27
CA VAL A 98 0.12 -4.68 5.85
C VAL A 98 1.13 -4.49 4.74
N GLY A 99 2.12 -3.63 4.95
CA GLY A 99 3.24 -3.49 4.05
C GLY A 99 4.41 -4.38 4.45
N VAL A 100 5.23 -4.76 3.47
CA VAL A 100 6.52 -5.40 3.67
C VAL A 100 7.53 -4.66 2.80
N ASP A 101 8.37 -3.87 3.45
CA ASP A 101 9.46 -3.13 2.83
C ASP A 101 10.68 -4.05 2.68
N VAL A 102 11.16 -4.23 1.44
CA VAL A 102 12.19 -5.22 1.15
C VAL A 102 13.44 -4.58 0.54
N GLU A 103 14.60 -5.16 0.86
CA GLU A 103 15.89 -4.88 0.21
C GLU A 103 16.29 -3.39 0.27
N GLU A 104 15.95 -2.68 1.34
CA GLU A 104 16.40 -1.32 1.57
C GLU A 104 17.82 -1.30 2.15
N ARG A 105 18.58 -0.24 1.81
CA ARG A 105 19.93 -0.04 2.36
C ARG A 105 19.93 0.19 3.86
N SER A 106 18.86 0.72 4.40
CA SER A 106 18.63 0.88 5.84
C SER A 106 17.17 1.00 6.16
N LYS A 107 16.78 0.59 7.36
CA LYS A 107 15.41 0.71 7.89
C LYS A 107 14.87 2.14 7.84
N SER A 108 15.74 3.14 8.09
CA SER A 108 15.33 4.55 8.05
C SER A 108 14.95 5.03 6.65
N ILE A 109 15.48 4.45 5.57
CA ILE A 109 15.09 4.79 4.20
C ILE A 109 13.64 4.36 3.97
N GLY A 110 13.31 3.09 4.25
CA GLY A 110 11.96 2.58 4.12
C GLY A 110 10.97 3.32 5.01
N TYR A 111 11.34 3.55 6.28
CA TYR A 111 10.51 4.29 7.22
C TYR A 111 10.17 5.71 6.75
N ASN A 112 11.18 6.49 6.39
CA ASN A 112 10.97 7.85 5.89
C ASN A 112 10.15 7.86 4.58
N HIS A 113 10.46 6.93 3.68
CA HIS A 113 9.71 6.79 2.44
C HIS A 113 8.22 6.49 2.71
N ALA A 114 7.91 5.61 3.66
CA ALA A 114 6.53 5.30 4.03
C ALA A 114 5.81 6.54 4.58
N LEU A 115 6.44 7.31 5.49
CA LEU A 115 5.88 8.55 6.02
C LEU A 115 5.63 9.61 4.95
N GLU A 116 6.65 9.89 4.14
CA GLU A 116 6.59 10.92 3.08
C GLU A 116 5.53 10.62 2.02
N ASN A 117 5.18 9.36 1.87
CA ASN A 117 4.27 8.88 0.85
C ASN A 117 2.92 8.36 1.40
N GLY A 118 2.62 8.62 2.67
CA GLY A 118 1.30 8.37 3.25
C GLY A 118 0.96 6.91 3.51
N LEU A 119 1.95 6.01 3.60
CA LEU A 119 1.73 4.58 3.89
C LEU A 119 1.47 4.38 5.40
N ALA A 120 0.35 4.91 5.91
CA ALA A 120 0.03 4.96 7.33
C ALA A 120 -0.21 3.59 7.98
N PHE A 121 -0.49 2.55 7.21
CA PHE A 121 -0.74 1.19 7.72
C PHE A 121 0.54 0.52 8.23
N PRO A 122 0.43 -0.54 9.06
CA PRO A 122 1.59 -1.22 9.65
C PRO A 122 2.54 -1.78 8.58
N GLN A 123 3.85 -1.69 8.85
CA GLN A 123 4.90 -2.06 7.93
C GLN A 123 5.89 -3.02 8.59
N LEU A 124 6.23 -4.10 7.89
CA LEU A 124 7.34 -4.99 8.22
C LEU A 124 8.58 -4.60 7.40
N TYR A 125 9.74 -5.04 7.84
CA TYR A 125 11.03 -4.74 7.22
C TYR A 125 11.84 -6.01 6.97
N ASP A 126 12.26 -6.21 5.73
CA ASP A 126 13.05 -7.34 5.25
C ASP A 126 14.32 -6.86 4.55
N PRO A 127 15.39 -6.54 5.29
CA PRO A 127 16.59 -5.91 4.74
C PRO A 127 17.34 -6.76 3.72
N ASP A 128 17.27 -8.06 3.84
CA ASP A 128 18.06 -9.03 3.05
C ASP A 128 17.23 -9.83 2.04
N GLY A 129 15.94 -9.49 1.88
CA GLY A 129 15.07 -10.13 0.92
C GLY A 129 14.76 -11.60 1.24
N ARG A 130 14.90 -12.02 2.50
CA ARG A 130 14.63 -13.42 2.92
C ARG A 130 13.18 -13.84 2.68
N SER A 131 12.25 -12.87 2.68
CA SER A 131 10.84 -13.09 2.38
C SER A 131 10.57 -13.48 0.93
N THR A 132 11.55 -13.36 0.03
CA THR A 132 11.50 -13.86 -1.35
C THR A 132 11.15 -15.36 -1.40
N ASN A 133 11.56 -16.14 -0.41
CA ASN A 133 11.20 -17.55 -0.29
C ASN A 133 9.69 -17.77 -0.04
N TYR A 134 9.00 -16.75 0.44
CA TYR A 134 7.56 -16.79 0.73
C TYR A 134 6.73 -16.08 -0.33
N PHE A 135 7.12 -14.84 -0.70
CA PHE A 135 6.39 -14.03 -1.67
C PHE A 135 6.76 -14.31 -3.13
N GLY A 136 7.94 -14.87 -3.38
CA GLY A 136 8.54 -14.91 -4.71
C GLY A 136 9.43 -13.71 -5.00
N PRO A 137 10.16 -13.72 -6.13
CA PRO A 137 11.14 -12.69 -6.47
C PRO A 137 10.50 -11.43 -7.03
N GLY A 138 11.10 -10.29 -6.69
CA GLY A 138 10.76 -8.97 -7.25
C GLY A 138 9.63 -8.26 -6.51
N VAL A 139 9.40 -7.02 -6.91
CA VAL A 139 8.36 -6.13 -6.39
C VAL A 139 7.71 -5.34 -7.53
N PRO A 140 6.44 -4.92 -7.41
CA PRO A 140 5.54 -5.19 -6.29
C PRO A 140 4.90 -6.58 -6.35
N ILE A 141 4.59 -7.12 -5.17
CA ILE A 141 3.76 -8.32 -5.02
C ILE A 141 2.63 -7.98 -4.04
N THR A 142 1.43 -8.45 -4.33
CA THR A 142 0.28 -8.31 -3.44
C THR A 142 -0.30 -9.69 -3.13
N GLN A 143 -0.47 -9.99 -1.85
CA GLN A 143 -1.16 -11.21 -1.39
C GLN A 143 -2.50 -10.89 -0.76
N PHE A 144 -3.48 -11.76 -1.02
CA PHE A 144 -4.84 -11.69 -0.48
C PHE A 144 -5.04 -12.91 0.42
N VAL A 145 -5.21 -12.66 1.72
CA VAL A 145 -5.38 -13.69 2.75
C VAL A 145 -6.81 -13.60 3.28
N ASN A 146 -7.57 -14.68 3.15
CA ASN A 146 -8.97 -14.71 3.58
C ASN A 146 -9.12 -14.84 5.12
N LYS A 147 -10.36 -14.77 5.62
CA LYS A 147 -10.67 -14.82 7.06
C LYS A 147 -10.23 -16.12 7.75
N GLU A 148 -10.01 -17.19 6.99
CA GLU A 148 -9.46 -18.45 7.48
C GLU A 148 -7.93 -18.44 7.56
N GLY A 149 -7.26 -17.35 7.16
CA GLY A 149 -5.81 -17.23 7.10
C GLY A 149 -5.17 -17.93 5.90
N VAL A 150 -5.97 -18.26 4.88
CA VAL A 150 -5.50 -18.92 3.66
C VAL A 150 -5.16 -17.86 2.60
N LEU A 151 -3.98 -18.00 1.98
CA LEU A 151 -3.63 -17.23 0.79
C LEU A 151 -4.52 -17.67 -0.37
N THR A 152 -5.45 -16.81 -0.79
CA THR A 152 -6.40 -17.07 -1.87
C THR A 152 -5.90 -16.62 -3.22
N PHE A 153 -5.10 -15.55 -3.25
CA PHE A 153 -4.53 -15.02 -4.48
C PHE A 153 -3.24 -14.25 -4.24
N GLN A 154 -2.35 -14.30 -5.23
CA GLN A 154 -1.15 -13.48 -5.27
C GLN A 154 -1.02 -12.81 -6.64
N LYS A 155 -0.93 -11.49 -6.65
CA LYS A 155 -0.64 -10.71 -7.85
C LYS A 155 0.83 -10.33 -7.88
N VAL A 156 1.51 -10.68 -8.96
CA VAL A 156 2.85 -10.19 -9.28
C VAL A 156 2.72 -9.03 -10.25
N GLY A 157 3.32 -7.90 -9.92
CA GLY A 157 3.17 -6.65 -10.66
C GLY A 157 2.15 -5.69 -10.04
N PRO A 158 2.07 -4.46 -10.56
CA PRO A 158 1.28 -3.39 -9.95
C PRO A 158 -0.24 -3.57 -10.15
N ILE A 159 -1.00 -3.04 -9.20
CA ILE A 159 -2.45 -2.80 -9.29
C ILE A 159 -2.62 -1.32 -9.62
N PHE A 160 -2.97 -1.00 -10.85
CA PHE A 160 -2.91 0.38 -11.33
C PHE A 160 -4.12 1.24 -10.94
N THR A 161 -5.30 0.64 -10.76
CA THR A 161 -6.51 1.37 -10.42
C THR A 161 -7.12 0.89 -9.12
N TYR A 162 -7.92 1.75 -8.48
CA TYR A 162 -8.61 1.37 -7.26
C TYR A 162 -9.77 0.42 -7.56
N GLU A 163 -10.39 0.55 -8.71
CA GLU A 163 -11.43 -0.38 -9.20
C GLU A 163 -10.88 -1.80 -9.30
N GLU A 164 -9.67 -1.98 -9.87
CA GLU A 164 -8.99 -3.28 -9.91
C GLU A 164 -8.75 -3.82 -8.48
N MET A 165 -8.34 -2.97 -7.54
CA MET A 165 -8.15 -3.36 -6.15
C MET A 165 -9.47 -3.82 -5.50
N GLN A 166 -10.58 -3.11 -5.72
CA GLN A 166 -11.91 -3.47 -5.21
C GLN A 166 -12.39 -4.81 -5.79
N GLU A 167 -12.20 -5.03 -7.10
CA GLU A 167 -12.54 -6.29 -7.76
C GLU A 167 -11.76 -7.47 -7.16
N LEU A 168 -10.44 -7.31 -6.96
CA LEU A 168 -9.61 -8.34 -6.37
C LEU A 168 -9.99 -8.64 -4.90
N VAL A 169 -10.27 -7.62 -4.11
CA VAL A 169 -10.73 -7.80 -2.73
C VAL A 169 -12.08 -8.52 -2.70
N LYS A 170 -13.00 -8.15 -3.57
CA LYS A 170 -14.32 -8.80 -3.67
C LYS A 170 -14.20 -10.25 -4.12
N GLU A 171 -13.39 -10.53 -5.13
CA GLU A 171 -13.22 -11.87 -5.70
C GLU A 171 -12.53 -12.82 -4.73
N TYR A 172 -11.43 -12.38 -4.08
CA TYR A 172 -10.57 -13.28 -3.31
C TYR A 172 -10.79 -13.23 -1.80
N LEU A 173 -11.40 -12.17 -1.27
CA LEU A 173 -11.69 -12.04 0.16
C LEU A 173 -13.20 -12.02 0.48
N GLU A 174 -14.07 -12.00 -0.55
CA GLU A 174 -15.53 -11.91 -0.42
C GLU A 174 -15.98 -10.64 0.35
N ILE A 175 -15.20 -9.55 0.25
CA ILE A 175 -15.47 -8.27 0.91
C ILE A 175 -15.82 -7.22 -0.16
N ASP A 176 -16.93 -6.53 0.03
CA ASP A 176 -17.33 -5.39 -0.80
C ASP A 176 -16.91 -4.08 -0.12
N ILE A 177 -16.04 -3.34 -0.78
CA ILE A 177 -15.52 -2.06 -0.29
C ILE A 177 -16.11 -0.93 -1.12
N GLY A 178 -17.39 -0.67 -0.97
CA GLY A 178 -18.08 0.47 -1.55
C GLY A 178 -18.27 0.47 -3.05
#